data_bc214ceec5a545df79305ed51f8bfb93
#
_entry.id   bc214ceec5a545df79305ed51f8bfb93
#
_cell.length_a   1.000
_cell.length_b   1.000
_cell.length_c   1.000
_cell.angle_alpha   90.00
_cell.angle_beta   90.00
_cell.angle_gamma   90.00
#
_symmetry.space_group_name_H-M   'P 1'
#
loop_
_entity.id
_entity.type
_entity.pdbx_description
1 polymer ?
#
loop_
_entity_poly.entity_id
_entity_poly.type
_entity_poly.pdbx_seq_one_letter_code
_entity_poly.pdbx_strand_id
1 'polypeptide(L)'
;CDEAADAFLCDETLSEERAVELIRKEISDCRLTPVLCGSAKNSIGVRERADTLADFMPSAERRATDDLCGIIFKIEHDKTLGKVSHIRLFGGKISNRDEVEIFSPADAVTDNTDDENSAVEIEKKPPVKEKISQIKQFSGAKYNDSGFAEGGSIAAVCGLPSAKTTREHFTVPFSGSALQSYSSG
;
A
#
# COMPACT_ATOMS: atom_id res chain seq x y z
N CYS A 1 -18.38 -8.21 17.63
CA CYS A 1 -19.27 -7.11 17.23
C CYS A 1 -20.47 -7.12 18.17
N ASP A 2 -20.81 -5.98 18.72
CA ASP A 2 -21.87 -5.85 19.74
C ASP A 2 -23.24 -6.29 19.18
N GLU A 3 -23.56 -5.93 17.95
CA GLU A 3 -24.79 -6.34 17.27
C GLU A 3 -24.97 -7.86 17.19
N ALA A 4 -23.91 -8.60 16.90
CA ALA A 4 -23.99 -10.07 16.87
C ALA A 4 -24.13 -10.66 18.28
N ALA A 5 -23.53 -10.03 19.29
CA ALA A 5 -23.66 -10.43 20.68
C ALA A 5 -25.08 -10.14 21.20
N ASP A 6 -25.63 -8.98 20.87
CA ASP A 6 -27.01 -8.59 21.26
C ASP A 6 -28.04 -9.52 20.61
N ALA A 7 -27.90 -9.83 19.31
CA ALA A 7 -28.77 -10.77 18.63
C ALA A 7 -28.73 -12.16 19.27
N PHE A 8 -27.51 -12.65 19.62
CA PHE A 8 -27.36 -13.92 20.30
C PHE A 8 -28.00 -13.93 21.71
N LEU A 9 -27.87 -12.83 22.46
CA LEU A 9 -28.43 -12.70 23.79
C LEU A 9 -29.97 -12.58 23.77
N CYS A 10 -30.55 -12.05 22.70
CA CYS A 10 -31.96 -11.90 22.50
C CYS A 10 -32.63 -13.10 21.81
N ASP A 11 -31.91 -14.20 21.56
CA ASP A 11 -32.37 -15.34 20.76
C ASP A 11 -32.89 -14.95 19.36
N GLU A 12 -32.36 -13.84 18.80
CA GLU A 12 -32.69 -13.41 17.46
C GLU A 12 -31.75 -14.07 16.45
N THR A 13 -32.27 -14.59 15.34
CA THR A 13 -31.50 -15.14 14.26
C THR A 13 -31.11 -14.05 13.27
N LEU A 14 -29.81 -13.81 13.11
CA LEU A 14 -29.31 -12.95 12.03
C LEU A 14 -29.56 -13.60 10.67
N SER A 15 -30.01 -12.80 9.68
CA SER A 15 -30.04 -13.28 8.29
C SER A 15 -28.62 -13.54 7.80
N GLU A 16 -28.48 -14.49 6.85
CA GLU A 16 -27.17 -14.82 6.26
C GLU A 16 -26.49 -13.60 5.64
N GLU A 17 -27.24 -12.75 4.94
CA GLU A 17 -26.77 -11.54 4.33
C GLU A 17 -26.19 -10.57 5.38
N ARG A 18 -26.90 -10.39 6.50
CA ARG A 18 -26.46 -9.50 7.59
C ARG A 18 -25.21 -10.04 8.28
N ALA A 19 -25.14 -11.35 8.49
CA ALA A 19 -23.97 -12.00 9.07
C ALA A 19 -22.71 -11.79 8.18
N VAL A 20 -22.85 -11.92 6.87
CA VAL A 20 -21.77 -11.67 5.91
C VAL A 20 -21.31 -10.21 5.94
N GLU A 21 -22.23 -9.25 6.01
CA GLU A 21 -21.89 -7.83 6.13
C GLU A 21 -21.09 -7.53 7.41
N LEU A 22 -21.53 -8.08 8.55
CA LEU A 22 -20.81 -7.92 9.81
C LEU A 22 -19.42 -8.52 9.76
N ILE A 23 -19.27 -9.70 9.18
CA ILE A 23 -17.95 -10.34 8.98
C ILE A 23 -17.04 -9.47 8.11
N ARG A 24 -17.55 -8.93 7.00
CA ARG A 24 -16.78 -8.02 6.13
C ARG A 24 -16.30 -6.79 6.89
N LYS A 25 -17.18 -6.20 7.70
CA LYS A 25 -16.84 -5.04 8.52
C LYS A 25 -15.75 -5.36 9.53
N GLU A 26 -15.87 -6.46 10.26
CA GLU A 26 -14.89 -6.86 11.28
C GLU A 26 -13.52 -7.22 10.64
N ILE A 27 -13.51 -7.78 9.44
CA ILE A 27 -12.28 -8.02 8.67
C ILE A 27 -11.67 -6.69 8.21
N SER A 28 -12.48 -5.77 7.69
CA SER A 28 -12.02 -4.43 7.27
C SER A 28 -11.43 -3.63 8.41
N ASP A 29 -12.00 -3.75 9.59
CA ASP A 29 -11.54 -3.09 10.83
C ASP A 29 -10.36 -3.85 11.50
N CYS A 30 -9.83 -4.90 10.85
CA CYS A 30 -8.76 -5.76 11.37
C CYS A 30 -9.06 -6.43 12.73
N ARG A 31 -10.34 -6.59 13.08
CA ARG A 31 -10.78 -7.25 14.33
C ARG A 31 -11.03 -8.75 14.16
N LEU A 32 -11.21 -9.20 12.91
CA LEU A 32 -11.39 -10.60 12.57
C LEU A 32 -10.43 -10.99 11.44
N THR A 33 -9.77 -12.14 11.59
CA THR A 33 -8.87 -12.69 10.58
C THR A 33 -9.42 -14.03 10.08
N PRO A 34 -9.77 -14.16 8.79
CA PRO A 34 -10.22 -15.43 8.23
C PRO A 34 -9.05 -16.43 8.14
N VAL A 35 -9.28 -17.65 8.58
CA VAL A 35 -8.29 -18.74 8.52
C VAL A 35 -8.82 -19.83 7.60
N LEU A 36 -8.05 -20.16 6.57
CA LEU A 36 -8.39 -21.16 5.57
C LEU A 36 -7.35 -22.27 5.56
N CYS A 37 -7.80 -23.51 5.51
CA CYS A 37 -6.93 -24.67 5.39
C CYS A 37 -6.90 -25.15 3.94
N GLY A 38 -5.72 -25.52 3.46
CA GLY A 38 -5.57 -26.01 2.09
C GLY A 38 -4.21 -26.61 1.78
N SER A 39 -4.07 -27.16 0.60
CA SER A 39 -2.82 -27.70 0.07
C SER A 39 -2.58 -27.17 -1.32
N ALA A 40 -1.64 -26.23 -1.47
CA ALA A 40 -1.28 -25.66 -2.76
C ALA A 40 -0.76 -26.73 -3.75
N LYS A 41 0.00 -27.71 -3.24
CA LYS A 41 0.53 -28.82 -4.05
C LYS A 41 -0.58 -29.69 -4.65
N ASN A 42 -1.67 -29.89 -3.92
CA ASN A 42 -2.79 -30.73 -4.33
C ASN A 42 -3.97 -29.92 -4.87
N SER A 43 -3.81 -28.59 -5.01
CA SER A 43 -4.85 -27.64 -5.42
C SER A 43 -6.12 -27.68 -4.56
N ILE A 44 -5.98 -28.10 -3.28
CA ILE A 44 -7.09 -28.13 -2.33
C ILE A 44 -7.20 -26.76 -1.63
N GLY A 45 -8.41 -26.19 -1.59
CA GLY A 45 -8.66 -24.89 -0.92
C GLY A 45 -8.16 -23.65 -1.67
N VAL A 46 -7.60 -23.82 -2.88
CA VAL A 46 -7.06 -22.68 -3.67
C VAL A 46 -8.19 -21.79 -4.18
N ARG A 47 -9.27 -22.38 -4.66
CA ARG A 47 -10.44 -21.64 -5.15
C ARG A 47 -11.16 -20.95 -4.01
N GLU A 48 -11.42 -21.65 -2.94
CA GLU A 48 -12.07 -21.12 -1.73
C GLU A 48 -11.30 -19.96 -1.15
N ARG A 49 -9.96 -19.99 -1.18
CA ARG A 49 -9.11 -18.87 -0.81
C ARG A 49 -9.30 -17.67 -1.75
N ALA A 50 -9.35 -17.89 -3.05
CA ALA A 50 -9.55 -16.82 -4.02
C ALA A 50 -10.93 -16.17 -3.85
N ASP A 51 -11.98 -16.99 -3.67
CA ASP A 51 -13.35 -16.53 -3.44
C ASP A 51 -13.42 -15.75 -2.12
N THR A 52 -12.82 -16.23 -1.03
CA THR A 52 -12.76 -15.49 0.25
C THR A 52 -12.05 -14.15 0.12
N LEU A 53 -10.95 -14.05 -0.64
CA LEU A 53 -10.28 -12.79 -0.90
C LEU A 53 -11.16 -11.82 -1.69
N ALA A 54 -11.89 -12.32 -2.68
CA ALA A 54 -12.79 -11.49 -3.49
C ALA A 54 -14.00 -11.00 -2.69
N ASP A 55 -14.54 -11.84 -1.81
CA ASP A 55 -15.79 -11.56 -1.08
C ASP A 55 -15.58 -10.73 0.18
N PHE A 56 -14.49 -10.95 0.91
CA PHE A 56 -14.31 -10.39 2.24
C PHE A 56 -13.20 -9.34 2.34
N MET A 57 -12.23 -9.32 1.43
CA MET A 57 -11.16 -8.31 1.52
C MET A 57 -11.61 -6.99 0.91
N PRO A 58 -11.36 -5.86 1.59
CA PRO A 58 -11.66 -4.56 1.02
C PRO A 58 -10.82 -4.32 -0.23
N SER A 59 -11.46 -3.83 -1.29
CA SER A 59 -10.72 -3.40 -2.48
C SER A 59 -10.03 -2.06 -2.21
N ALA A 60 -8.89 -1.85 -2.86
CA ALA A 60 -8.23 -0.56 -2.80
C ALA A 60 -9.07 0.51 -3.48
N GLU A 61 -9.42 1.55 -2.74
CA GLU A 61 -10.10 2.71 -3.29
C GLU A 61 -9.20 3.45 -4.29
N ARG A 62 -9.80 3.92 -5.38
CA ARG A 62 -9.12 4.77 -6.35
C ARG A 62 -9.26 6.23 -5.91
N ARG A 63 -8.17 6.81 -5.44
CA ARG A 63 -8.10 8.19 -4.92
C ARG A 63 -7.26 9.07 -5.86
N ALA A 64 -7.67 9.18 -7.11
CA ALA A 64 -6.93 9.94 -8.12
C ALA A 64 -6.92 11.47 -7.87
N THR A 65 -7.86 11.97 -7.09
CA THR A 65 -8.02 13.40 -6.77
C THR A 65 -7.33 13.83 -5.48
N ASP A 66 -6.84 12.86 -4.68
CA ASP A 66 -6.12 13.14 -3.46
C ASP A 66 -4.68 13.58 -3.75
N ASP A 67 -3.99 14.06 -2.73
CA ASP A 67 -2.56 14.34 -2.82
C ASP A 67 -1.79 13.07 -3.16
N LEU A 68 -0.73 13.21 -3.96
CA LEU A 68 0.08 12.07 -4.36
C LEU A 68 0.77 11.47 -3.14
N CYS A 69 0.47 10.22 -2.89
CA CYS A 69 1.08 9.43 -1.84
C CYS A 69 1.30 7.98 -2.31
N GLY A 70 2.48 7.46 -2.08
CA GLY A 70 2.80 6.09 -2.46
C GLY A 70 4.02 5.56 -1.72
N ILE A 71 4.28 4.27 -1.88
CA ILE A 71 5.42 3.59 -1.31
C ILE A 71 6.13 2.74 -2.36
N ILE A 72 7.45 2.79 -2.37
CA ILE A 72 8.30 1.88 -3.15
C ILE A 72 8.43 0.58 -2.35
N PHE A 73 7.87 -0.51 -2.85
CA PHE A 73 7.92 -1.79 -2.14
C PHE A 73 8.88 -2.82 -2.76
N LYS A 74 9.37 -2.57 -3.99
CA LYS A 74 10.32 -3.45 -4.67
C LYS A 74 11.16 -2.66 -5.67
N ILE A 75 12.43 -2.99 -5.76
CA ILE A 75 13.36 -2.45 -6.77
C ILE A 75 13.93 -3.62 -7.55
N GLU A 76 13.89 -3.54 -8.87
CA GLU A 76 14.47 -4.51 -9.79
C GLU A 76 15.43 -3.81 -10.76
N HIS A 77 16.37 -4.59 -11.30
CA HIS A 77 17.24 -4.16 -12.37
C HIS A 77 16.92 -4.98 -13.60
N ASP A 78 16.23 -4.36 -14.55
CA ASP A 78 15.95 -4.94 -15.86
C ASP A 78 17.08 -4.63 -16.83
N LYS A 79 17.39 -5.57 -17.72
CA LYS A 79 18.49 -5.40 -18.70
C LYS A 79 18.22 -4.29 -19.72
N THR A 80 16.94 -4.05 -20.03
CA THR A 80 16.49 -3.10 -21.05
C THR A 80 16.05 -1.77 -20.43
N LEU A 81 15.34 -1.83 -19.32
CA LEU A 81 14.74 -0.67 -18.65
C LEU A 81 15.64 -0.06 -17.58
N GLY A 82 16.72 -0.74 -17.22
CA GLY A 82 17.58 -0.32 -16.12
C GLY A 82 16.88 -0.55 -14.75
N LYS A 83 16.96 0.45 -13.90
CA LYS A 83 16.34 0.39 -12.57
C LYS A 83 14.86 0.63 -12.65
N VAL A 84 14.07 -0.31 -12.13
CA VAL A 84 12.61 -0.30 -12.09
C VAL A 84 12.17 -0.31 -10.63
N SER A 85 11.46 0.72 -10.22
CA SER A 85 10.89 0.84 -8.89
C SER A 85 9.40 0.48 -8.93
N HIS A 86 9.02 -0.56 -8.20
CA HIS A 86 7.61 -0.94 -8.07
C HIS A 86 6.97 -0.16 -6.94
N ILE A 87 5.95 0.59 -7.27
CA ILE A 87 5.26 1.48 -6.35
C ILE A 87 3.81 1.07 -6.14
N ARG A 88 3.32 1.25 -4.92
CA ARG A 88 1.92 1.25 -4.58
C ARG A 88 1.49 2.69 -4.38
N LEU A 89 0.54 3.15 -5.17
CA LEU A 89 -0.08 4.46 -5.00
C LEU A 89 -1.30 4.34 -4.09
N PHE A 90 -1.37 5.15 -3.06
CA PHE A 90 -2.51 5.27 -2.15
C PHE A 90 -3.44 6.40 -2.58
N GLY A 91 -2.88 7.51 -3.05
CA GLY A 91 -3.62 8.67 -3.55
C GLY A 91 -2.92 9.34 -4.72
N GLY A 92 -3.61 10.26 -5.37
CA GLY A 92 -3.12 11.08 -6.47
C GLY A 92 -2.96 10.35 -7.79
N LYS A 93 -2.30 11.02 -8.71
CA LYS A 93 -1.99 10.52 -10.04
C LYS A 93 -0.58 10.90 -10.43
N ILE A 94 0.12 10.02 -11.09
CA ILE A 94 1.42 10.27 -11.70
C ILE A 94 1.36 10.04 -13.20
N SER A 95 2.13 10.81 -13.95
CA SER A 95 2.28 10.70 -15.40
C SER A 95 3.75 10.62 -15.80
N ASN A 96 4.00 10.19 -17.03
CA ASN A 96 5.35 10.21 -17.57
C ASN A 96 5.90 11.65 -17.56
N ARG A 97 7.16 11.79 -17.13
CA ARG A 97 7.90 13.06 -17.00
C ARG A 97 7.52 13.92 -15.81
N ASP A 98 6.63 13.47 -14.90
CA ASP A 98 6.37 14.17 -13.66
C ASP A 98 7.61 14.16 -12.76
N GLU A 99 7.77 15.22 -11.99
CA GLU A 99 8.74 15.30 -10.90
C GLU A 99 8.11 14.80 -9.61
N VAL A 100 8.86 14.00 -8.88
CA VAL A 100 8.44 13.39 -7.63
C VAL A 100 9.52 13.54 -6.57
N GLU A 101 9.10 13.63 -5.32
CA GLU A 101 10.00 13.65 -4.17
C GLU A 101 10.04 12.28 -3.52
N ILE A 102 11.26 11.80 -3.26
CA ILE A 102 11.49 10.51 -2.61
C ILE A 102 12.03 10.78 -1.21
N PHE A 103 11.36 10.19 -0.22
CA PHE A 103 11.75 10.23 1.19
C PHE A 103 12.20 8.85 1.61
N SER A 104 13.42 8.73 2.12
CA SER A 104 13.94 7.48 2.67
C SER A 104 13.83 7.48 4.19
N PRO A 105 13.15 6.51 4.79
CA PRO A 105 13.14 6.37 6.25
C PRO A 105 14.52 6.02 6.81
N ALA A 106 15.43 5.48 6.00
CA ALA A 106 16.80 5.19 6.41
C ALA A 106 17.69 6.43 6.56
N ASP A 107 17.26 7.58 6.02
CA ASP A 107 17.96 8.86 6.18
C ASP A 107 17.52 9.60 7.46
N ALA A 108 16.55 9.08 8.21
CA ALA A 108 16.28 9.48 9.58
C ALA A 108 17.32 8.79 10.50
N VAL A 109 18.48 9.41 10.64
CA VAL A 109 19.55 8.92 11.52
C VAL A 109 19.04 8.96 12.96
N THR A 110 18.79 7.82 13.54
CA THR A 110 18.72 7.67 14.98
C THR A 110 20.15 7.57 15.49
N ASP A 111 20.69 8.66 15.97
CA ASP A 111 21.89 8.60 16.80
C ASP A 111 21.50 7.83 18.09
N ASN A 112 21.91 6.58 18.15
CA ASN A 112 21.81 5.77 19.35
C ASN A 112 22.84 6.28 20.39
N THR A 113 22.54 7.41 21.01
CA THR A 113 23.14 7.75 22.28
C THR A 113 22.21 7.28 23.38
N ASP A 114 22.72 6.37 24.21
CA ASP A 114 22.05 5.73 25.36
C ASP A 114 21.68 6.73 26.48
N ASP A 115 21.27 7.94 26.16
CA ASP A 115 20.80 8.95 27.10
C ASP A 115 19.28 9.09 27.04
N GLU A 116 18.62 8.54 28.05
CA GLU A 116 17.16 8.52 28.24
C GLU A 116 16.46 9.90 28.30
N ASN A 117 17.11 11.02 28.01
CA ASN A 117 16.55 12.36 28.20
C ASN A 117 16.85 13.39 27.09
N SER A 118 17.28 12.95 25.92
CA SER A 118 17.46 13.84 24.77
C SER A 118 16.22 13.78 23.87
N ALA A 119 15.57 14.91 23.68
CA ALA A 119 14.60 15.08 22.61
C ALA A 119 15.36 14.87 21.27
N VAL A 120 15.13 13.71 20.64
CA VAL A 120 15.75 13.35 19.37
C VAL A 120 15.21 14.30 18.30
N GLU A 121 15.97 15.34 17.96
CA GLU A 121 15.73 16.10 16.74
C GLU A 121 16.09 15.19 15.56
N ILE A 122 15.04 14.63 14.95
CA ILE A 122 15.17 13.87 13.70
C ILE A 122 15.54 14.87 12.61
N GLU A 123 16.83 15.00 12.29
CA GLU A 123 17.27 15.71 11.09
C GLU A 123 16.72 14.98 9.86
N LYS A 124 15.57 15.43 9.38
CA LYS A 124 14.99 14.94 8.13
C LYS A 124 15.86 15.42 6.98
N LYS A 125 16.62 14.52 6.39
CA LYS A 125 17.34 14.81 5.15
C LYS A 125 16.34 15.31 4.10
N PRO A 126 16.70 16.35 3.33
CA PRO A 126 15.79 16.91 2.34
C PRO A 126 15.41 15.82 1.30
N PRO A 127 14.16 15.82 0.84
CA PRO A 127 13.70 14.87 -0.18
C PRO A 127 14.52 15.03 -1.46
N VAL A 128 14.72 13.91 -2.15
CA VAL A 128 15.39 13.92 -3.45
C VAL A 128 14.33 14.05 -4.54
N LYS A 129 14.46 15.12 -5.36
CA LYS A 129 13.59 15.33 -6.52
C LYS A 129 14.11 14.55 -7.71
N GLU A 130 13.24 13.74 -8.29
CA GLU A 130 13.54 12.93 -9.47
C GLU A 130 12.43 12.98 -10.50
N LYS A 131 12.81 12.75 -11.75
CA LYS A 131 11.88 12.78 -12.86
C LYS A 131 11.57 11.37 -13.36
N ILE A 132 10.29 11.05 -13.41
CA ILE A 132 9.81 9.79 -13.97
C ILE A 132 10.12 9.74 -15.47
N SER A 133 10.79 8.70 -15.92
CA SER A 133 11.05 8.50 -17.35
C SER A 133 9.92 7.73 -18.02
N GLN A 134 9.44 6.67 -17.40
CA GLN A 134 8.38 5.81 -17.96
C GLN A 134 7.59 5.12 -16.85
N ILE A 135 6.30 4.96 -17.07
CA ILE A 135 5.38 4.22 -16.19
C ILE A 135 4.88 2.99 -16.93
N LYS A 136 4.93 1.85 -16.27
CA LYS A 136 4.41 0.58 -16.76
C LYS A 136 3.43 0.00 -15.76
N GLN A 137 2.37 -0.60 -16.25
CA GLN A 137 1.41 -1.35 -15.43
C GLN A 137 1.53 -2.85 -15.71
N PHE A 138 1.27 -3.63 -14.68
CA PHE A 138 1.25 -5.08 -14.79
C PHE A 138 -0.07 -5.55 -15.39
N SER A 139 0.02 -6.48 -16.34
CA SER A 139 -1.09 -7.28 -16.82
C SER A 139 -0.65 -8.75 -16.77
N GLY A 140 -0.92 -9.40 -15.64
CA GLY A 140 -0.35 -10.71 -15.34
C GLY A 140 1.19 -10.65 -15.23
N ALA A 141 1.90 -11.44 -16.04
CA ALA A 141 3.37 -11.47 -16.08
C ALA A 141 3.99 -10.45 -17.07
N LYS A 142 3.19 -9.66 -17.77
CA LYS A 142 3.67 -8.73 -18.79
C LYS A 142 3.52 -7.28 -18.31
N TYR A 143 4.43 -6.44 -18.79
CA TYR A 143 4.35 -4.99 -18.61
C TYR A 143 3.65 -4.38 -19.83
N ASN A 144 2.68 -3.53 -19.59
CA ASN A 144 2.09 -2.66 -20.59
C ASN A 144 2.53 -1.23 -20.33
N ASP A 145 2.90 -0.50 -21.38
CA ASP A 145 3.18 0.92 -21.27
C ASP A 145 1.89 1.66 -20.90
N SER A 146 1.91 2.32 -19.75
CA SER A 146 0.83 3.19 -19.30
C SER A 146 1.42 4.58 -19.16
N GLY A 147 0.85 5.56 -19.82
CA GLY A 147 1.31 6.94 -19.68
C GLY A 147 1.11 7.51 -18.27
N PHE A 148 0.35 6.85 -17.42
CA PHE A 148 -0.02 7.30 -16.08
C PHE A 148 -0.33 6.13 -15.13
N ALA A 149 -0.36 6.43 -13.83
CA ALA A 149 -0.89 5.56 -12.78
C ALA A 149 -1.66 6.38 -11.74
N GLU A 150 -2.69 5.81 -11.14
CA GLU A 150 -3.60 6.48 -10.21
C GLU A 150 -3.60 5.80 -8.84
N GLY A 151 -4.02 6.54 -7.81
CA GLY A 151 -4.21 6.04 -6.45
C GLY A 151 -5.05 4.76 -6.43
N GLY A 152 -4.68 3.82 -5.56
CA GLY A 152 -5.25 2.48 -5.52
C GLY A 152 -4.61 1.49 -6.49
N SER A 153 -3.64 1.89 -7.34
CA SER A 153 -2.97 1.02 -8.30
C SER A 153 -1.53 0.66 -7.89
N ILE A 154 -1.01 -0.36 -8.54
CA ILE A 154 0.42 -0.74 -8.50
C ILE A 154 1.00 -0.44 -9.88
N ALA A 155 2.14 0.23 -9.90
CA ALA A 155 2.86 0.55 -11.13
C ALA A 155 4.36 0.28 -11.01
N ALA A 156 5.00 0.06 -12.13
CA ALA A 156 6.45 0.02 -12.24
C ALA A 156 6.94 1.34 -12.86
N VAL A 157 7.81 2.04 -12.15
CA VAL A 157 8.30 3.36 -12.53
C VAL A 157 9.80 3.29 -12.81
N CYS A 158 10.20 3.83 -13.96
CA CYS A 158 11.58 3.97 -14.37
C CYS A 158 12.02 5.43 -14.20
N GLY A 159 13.32 5.67 -13.95
CA GLY A 159 13.86 7.03 -13.83
C GLY A 159 14.06 7.51 -12.39
N LEU A 160 14.04 6.60 -11.40
CA LEU A 160 14.27 6.90 -9.99
C LEU A 160 15.62 6.31 -9.53
N PRO A 161 16.76 6.90 -9.91
CA PRO A 161 18.08 6.37 -9.58
C PRO A 161 18.42 6.45 -8.08
N SER A 162 17.89 7.45 -7.35
CA SER A 162 18.17 7.61 -5.93
C SER A 162 17.40 6.66 -5.02
N ALA A 163 16.30 6.06 -5.50
CA ALA A 163 15.59 5.05 -4.75
C ALA A 163 16.53 3.89 -4.38
N LYS A 164 16.85 3.69 -3.10
CA LYS A 164 17.86 2.73 -2.65
C LYS A 164 17.26 1.52 -1.96
N THR A 165 16.12 1.69 -1.31
CA THR A 165 15.51 0.65 -0.48
C THR A 165 14.04 0.45 -0.79
N THR A 166 13.49 -0.68 -0.39
CA THR A 166 12.06 -0.89 -0.27
C THR A 166 11.55 -0.13 0.96
N ARG A 167 10.36 0.45 0.88
CA ARG A 167 9.69 1.31 1.88
C ARG A 167 10.03 2.80 1.80
N GLU A 168 10.65 3.27 0.72
CA GLU A 168 10.74 4.71 0.48
C GLU A 168 9.37 5.28 0.15
N HIS A 169 9.04 6.39 0.82
CA HIS A 169 7.81 7.11 0.54
C HIS A 169 7.99 7.99 -0.70
N PHE A 170 6.92 8.11 -1.44
CA PHE A 170 6.88 8.76 -2.73
C PHE A 170 5.75 9.79 -2.74
N THR A 171 6.08 11.06 -2.94
CA THR A 171 5.10 12.14 -2.98
C THR A 171 5.43 13.15 -4.08
N VAL A 172 4.49 14.04 -4.39
CA VAL A 172 4.79 15.28 -5.13
C VAL A 172 5.33 16.30 -4.15
N PRO A 173 6.18 17.26 -4.60
CA PRO A 173 6.60 18.38 -3.76
C PRO A 173 5.38 19.16 -3.28
N PHE A 174 4.91 18.87 -2.08
CA PHE A 174 3.81 19.59 -1.44
C PHE A 174 3.99 19.76 0.07
N SER A 175 3.43 20.86 0.57
CA SER A 175 3.46 21.32 1.95
C SER A 175 2.87 20.28 2.94
N GLY A 176 3.70 19.62 3.64
CA GLY A 176 3.74 19.36 5.07
C GLY A 176 2.66 18.56 5.79
N SER A 177 1.50 18.16 5.24
CA SER A 177 0.42 17.56 6.08
C SER A 177 -0.07 16.15 5.74
N ALA A 178 0.24 15.61 4.59
CA ALA A 178 -0.35 14.35 4.13
C ALA A 178 0.28 13.07 4.70
N LEU A 179 1.52 13.10 5.17
CA LEU A 179 2.25 11.89 5.61
C LEU A 179 1.86 11.38 7.00
N GLN A 180 1.23 12.21 7.84
CA GLN A 180 0.91 11.81 9.22
C GLN A 180 -0.30 10.88 9.36
N SER A 181 -1.19 10.83 8.37
CA SER A 181 -2.42 10.03 8.43
C SER A 181 -2.25 8.56 8.02
N TYR A 182 -1.14 8.20 7.37
CA TYR A 182 -0.91 6.84 6.83
C TYR A 182 0.07 5.98 7.66
N SER A 183 0.70 6.53 8.70
CA SER A 183 1.63 5.79 9.57
C SER A 183 0.97 5.10 10.76
N SER A 184 -0.34 5.26 10.96
CA SER A 184 -1.10 4.75 12.10
C SER A 184 -2.21 3.74 11.72
N GLY A 185 -1.99 2.95 10.67
CA GLY A 185 -2.87 1.84 10.29
C GLY A 185 -2.14 0.51 10.32
#